data_594f401714f4c233843a92c7cc2f94bb
#
_entry.id   594f401714f4c233843a92c7cc2f94bb
#
_cell.length_a   1.000
_cell.length_b   1.000
_cell.length_c   1.000
_cell.angle_alpha   90.00
_cell.angle_beta   90.00
_cell.angle_gamma   90.00
#
_symmetry.space_group_name_H-M   'P 1'
#
loop_
_entity.id
_entity.type
_entity.pdbx_description
1 polymer ?
#
loop_
_entity_poly.entity_id
_entity_poly.type
_entity_poly.pdbx_seq_one_letter_code
_entity_poly.pdbx_strand_id
1 'polypeptide(L)'
;MKYYIREIKKTIKRLFFKSRILRKENKQLRYQLQYLRNHTDPRTMKPAVGFVREYQMKEIAFMQEINSILNKENIYPILGGGGVLGLIRHNGFVPWDDDLDFDLLREDFDKVEKYAKKNWVWIEIDKTDGYMYKNYDDAIRKYPGKIVAIRSPYCLHVYKGTTLKDSVNVEFFMLDYVKENVTDQQIIEYKDYIASFLKKEKRNIPKILSFYEEEINNSPVFTKEKTDRLYYGLGNNGFTEYKFHGFLEYSDIFPIQDAVFEGANVKIPNKPENYLASLYGNWESLPSDVGIPHTIEDLNDYCRAYKIEEIDYFEK
;
A
#
# COMPACT_ATOMS: atom_id res chain seq x y z
N MET A 1 17.19 44.92 23.58
CA MET A 1 15.79 44.44 23.59
C MET A 1 14.96 44.95 22.42
N LYS A 2 14.82 46.30 22.18
CA LYS A 2 14.02 46.84 21.06
C LYS A 2 14.47 46.38 19.66
N TYR A 3 15.76 46.18 19.41
CA TYR A 3 16.29 45.71 18.14
C TYR A 3 15.81 44.26 17.84
N TYR A 4 15.97 43.33 18.78
CA TYR A 4 15.52 41.95 18.65
C TYR A 4 14.00 41.83 18.41
N ILE A 5 13.19 42.63 19.11
CA ILE A 5 11.74 42.66 18.90
C ILE A 5 11.38 43.13 17.49
N ARG A 6 12.13 44.09 16.94
CA ARG A 6 11.92 44.58 15.57
C ARG A 6 12.26 43.50 14.51
N GLU A 7 13.34 42.77 14.70
CA GLU A 7 13.73 41.70 13.78
C GLU A 7 12.77 40.48 13.84
N ILE A 8 12.32 40.10 15.03
CA ILE A 8 11.28 39.10 15.21
C ILE A 8 10.00 39.52 14.49
N LYS A 9 9.55 40.75 14.64
CA LYS A 9 8.35 41.28 13.97
C LYS A 9 8.50 41.22 12.42
N LYS A 10 9.68 41.56 11.88
CA LYS A 10 9.96 41.45 10.43
C LYS A 10 9.89 40.03 9.95
N THR A 11 10.50 39.10 10.69
CA THR A 11 10.50 37.67 10.37
C THR A 11 9.08 37.10 10.37
N ILE A 12 8.30 37.40 11.41
CA ILE A 12 6.90 37.00 11.49
C ILE A 12 6.10 37.57 10.31
N LYS A 13 6.25 38.86 9.99
CA LYS A 13 5.56 39.49 8.86
C LYS A 13 5.94 38.83 7.52
N ARG A 14 7.22 38.46 7.34
CA ARG A 14 7.72 37.74 6.14
C ARG A 14 7.14 36.32 6.05
N LEU A 15 7.04 35.61 7.17
CA LEU A 15 6.42 34.28 7.24
C LEU A 15 4.92 34.33 6.91
N PHE A 16 4.20 35.31 7.46
CA PHE A 16 2.78 35.51 7.13
C PHE A 16 2.57 35.82 5.64
N PHE A 17 3.42 36.68 5.07
CA PHE A 17 3.34 37.00 3.64
C PHE A 17 3.60 35.77 2.78
N LYS A 18 4.66 35.00 3.07
CA LYS A 18 4.97 33.73 2.39
C LYS A 18 3.82 32.72 2.51
N SER A 19 3.26 32.57 3.72
CA SER A 19 2.10 31.70 3.96
C SER A 19 0.88 32.13 3.14
N ARG A 20 0.63 33.43 2.97
CA ARG A 20 -0.48 33.93 2.14
C ARG A 20 -0.28 33.63 0.65
N ILE A 21 0.94 33.77 0.13
CA ILE A 21 1.28 33.42 -1.25
C ILE A 21 1.05 31.93 -1.45
N LEU A 22 1.66 31.07 -0.63
CA LEU A 22 1.51 29.62 -0.70
C LEU A 22 0.04 29.17 -0.64
N ARG A 23 -0.79 29.78 0.21
CA ARG A 23 -2.24 29.50 0.25
C ARG A 23 -2.94 29.86 -1.05
N LYS A 24 -2.55 30.98 -1.70
CA LYS A 24 -3.13 31.38 -2.99
C LYS A 24 -2.72 30.41 -4.10
N GLU A 25 -1.45 30.04 -4.16
CA GLU A 25 -0.92 29.07 -5.11
C GLU A 25 -1.56 27.70 -4.92
N ASN A 26 -1.61 27.17 -3.70
CA ASN A 26 -2.29 25.93 -3.38
C ASN A 26 -3.79 25.95 -3.78
N LYS A 27 -4.47 27.07 -3.55
CA LYS A 27 -5.87 27.21 -4.00
C LYS A 27 -5.98 27.14 -5.52
N GLN A 28 -5.07 27.80 -6.23
CA GLN A 28 -5.05 27.79 -7.70
C GLN A 28 -4.75 26.38 -8.23
N LEU A 29 -3.75 25.70 -7.67
CA LEU A 29 -3.41 24.32 -8.04
C LEU A 29 -4.59 23.36 -7.81
N ARG A 30 -5.29 23.50 -6.69
CA ARG A 30 -6.50 22.70 -6.40
C ARG A 30 -7.60 22.91 -7.44
N TYR A 31 -7.83 24.15 -7.90
CA TYR A 31 -8.81 24.42 -8.96
C TYR A 31 -8.37 23.81 -10.30
N GLN A 32 -7.08 23.94 -10.64
CA GLN A 32 -6.53 23.35 -11.86
C GLN A 32 -6.65 21.84 -11.83
N LEU A 33 -6.27 21.21 -10.73
CA LEU A 33 -6.41 19.75 -10.55
C LEU A 33 -7.88 19.33 -10.63
N GLN A 34 -8.79 20.03 -9.95
CA GLN A 34 -10.22 19.71 -10.01
C GLN A 34 -10.78 19.86 -11.44
N TYR A 35 -10.34 20.88 -12.18
CA TYR A 35 -10.71 21.04 -13.57
C TYR A 35 -10.22 19.85 -14.41
N LEU A 36 -8.95 19.48 -14.29
CA LEU A 36 -8.38 18.34 -15.01
C LEU A 36 -9.11 17.03 -14.65
N ARG A 37 -9.38 16.78 -13.38
CA ARG A 37 -10.14 15.60 -12.93
C ARG A 37 -11.51 15.49 -13.56
N ASN A 38 -12.18 16.61 -13.76
CA ASN A 38 -13.53 16.64 -14.36
C ASN A 38 -13.53 16.54 -15.89
N HIS A 39 -12.37 16.73 -16.55
CA HIS A 39 -12.30 16.84 -18.01
C HIS A 39 -11.30 15.88 -18.66
N THR A 40 -10.59 15.07 -17.86
CA THR A 40 -9.68 14.05 -18.38
C THR A 40 -10.29 12.67 -18.18
N ASP A 41 -10.36 11.90 -19.25
CA ASP A 41 -10.64 10.46 -19.14
C ASP A 41 -9.33 9.74 -18.77
N PRO A 42 -9.22 9.14 -17.59
CA PRO A 42 -8.01 8.45 -17.17
C PRO A 42 -7.57 7.33 -18.12
N ARG A 43 -8.51 6.72 -18.86
CA ARG A 43 -8.24 5.63 -19.82
C ARG A 43 -7.41 6.10 -21.01
N THR A 44 -7.34 7.41 -21.26
CA THR A 44 -6.55 8.01 -22.34
C THR A 44 -5.11 8.34 -21.94
N MET A 45 -4.77 8.18 -20.66
CA MET A 45 -3.41 8.46 -20.18
C MET A 45 -2.43 7.42 -20.71
N LYS A 46 -1.26 7.91 -21.13
CA LYS A 46 -0.20 7.03 -21.60
C LYS A 46 0.45 6.32 -20.41
N PRO A 47 1.00 5.11 -20.62
CA PRO A 47 1.85 4.45 -19.62
C PRO A 47 3.01 5.36 -19.18
N ALA A 48 3.55 5.11 -18.00
CA ALA A 48 4.76 5.73 -17.52
C ALA A 48 5.91 5.60 -18.53
N VAL A 49 6.85 6.53 -18.48
CA VAL A 49 8.13 6.47 -19.21
C VAL A 49 9.29 6.67 -18.23
N GLY A 50 10.50 6.47 -18.66
CA GLY A 50 11.69 6.67 -17.85
C GLY A 50 11.76 5.73 -16.66
N PHE A 51 12.25 6.25 -15.51
CA PHE A 51 12.54 5.46 -14.32
C PHE A 51 11.30 4.72 -13.78
N VAL A 52 10.15 5.39 -13.69
CA VAL A 52 8.92 4.76 -13.18
C VAL A 52 8.53 3.55 -14.02
N ARG A 53 8.61 3.66 -15.37
CA ARG A 53 8.31 2.53 -16.26
C ARG A 53 9.30 1.38 -16.10
N GLU A 54 10.58 1.69 -16.00
CA GLU A 54 11.62 0.67 -15.78
C GLU A 54 11.40 -0.04 -14.45
N TYR A 55 11.00 0.70 -13.42
CA TYR A 55 10.66 0.16 -12.10
C TYR A 55 9.47 -0.78 -12.18
N GLN A 56 8.35 -0.35 -12.78
CA GLN A 56 7.15 -1.16 -13.02
C GLN A 56 7.47 -2.49 -13.71
N MET A 57 8.33 -2.47 -14.73
CA MET A 57 8.70 -3.69 -15.46
C MET A 57 9.56 -4.64 -14.63
N LYS A 58 10.40 -4.12 -13.73
CA LYS A 58 11.13 -4.94 -12.75
C LYS A 58 10.19 -5.58 -11.73
N GLU A 59 9.17 -4.86 -11.28
CA GLU A 59 8.14 -5.40 -10.39
C GLU A 59 7.36 -6.54 -11.05
N ILE A 60 7.00 -6.41 -12.34
CA ILE A 60 6.38 -7.50 -13.10
C ILE A 60 7.26 -8.75 -13.11
N ALA A 61 8.55 -8.60 -13.38
CA ALA A 61 9.46 -9.74 -13.38
C ALA A 61 9.57 -10.39 -11.99
N PHE A 62 9.60 -9.58 -10.94
CA PHE A 62 9.64 -10.06 -9.56
C PHE A 62 8.31 -10.71 -9.13
N MET A 63 7.19 -10.12 -9.46
CA MET A 63 5.86 -10.70 -9.28
C MET A 63 5.75 -12.09 -9.91
N GLN A 64 6.21 -12.25 -11.17
CA GLN A 64 6.20 -13.54 -11.86
C GLN A 64 7.04 -14.59 -11.13
N GLU A 65 8.21 -14.20 -10.60
CA GLU A 65 9.06 -15.07 -9.78
C GLU A 65 8.30 -15.52 -8.51
N ILE A 66 7.71 -14.58 -7.76
CA ILE A 66 6.96 -14.86 -6.54
C ILE A 66 5.74 -15.77 -6.84
N ASN A 67 4.95 -15.41 -7.85
CA ASN A 67 3.78 -16.22 -8.25
C ASN A 67 4.18 -17.63 -8.67
N SER A 68 5.30 -17.79 -9.40
CA SER A 68 5.82 -19.12 -9.76
C SER A 68 6.21 -19.96 -8.54
N ILE A 69 6.72 -19.31 -7.49
CA ILE A 69 7.06 -19.98 -6.22
C ILE A 69 5.77 -20.39 -5.50
N LEU A 70 4.85 -19.45 -5.28
CA LEU A 70 3.64 -19.68 -4.48
C LEU A 70 2.65 -20.63 -5.15
N ASN A 71 2.55 -20.61 -6.49
CA ASN A 71 1.70 -21.54 -7.25
C ASN A 71 2.11 -23.01 -7.05
N LYS A 72 3.41 -23.30 -6.85
CA LYS A 72 3.88 -24.66 -6.53
C LYS A 72 3.41 -25.13 -5.14
N GLU A 73 3.10 -24.20 -4.27
CA GLU A 73 2.53 -24.46 -2.94
C GLU A 73 0.99 -24.42 -2.95
N ASN A 74 0.37 -24.33 -4.15
CA ASN A 74 -1.08 -24.13 -4.34
C ASN A 74 -1.63 -22.86 -3.68
N ILE A 75 -0.84 -21.82 -3.64
CA ILE A 75 -1.24 -20.48 -3.17
C ILE A 75 -1.32 -19.55 -4.39
N TYR A 76 -2.47 -18.89 -4.57
CA TYR A 76 -2.76 -18.06 -5.73
C TYR A 76 -3.07 -16.63 -5.28
N PRO A 77 -2.06 -15.76 -5.16
CA PRO A 77 -2.27 -14.37 -4.79
C PRO A 77 -3.19 -13.67 -5.79
N ILE A 78 -4.12 -12.90 -5.27
CA ILE A 78 -5.10 -12.13 -6.06
C ILE A 78 -4.52 -10.74 -6.23
N LEU A 79 -4.33 -10.27 -7.46
CA LEU A 79 -3.92 -8.90 -7.72
C LEU A 79 -4.90 -7.94 -7.02
N GLY A 80 -4.38 -7.00 -6.22
CA GLY A 80 -5.15 -6.10 -5.39
C GLY A 80 -5.03 -4.63 -5.81
N GLY A 81 -5.72 -3.78 -5.10
CA GLY A 81 -5.53 -2.33 -5.08
C GLY A 81 -5.34 -1.66 -6.43
N GLY A 82 -4.24 -0.92 -6.52
CA GLY A 82 -3.79 -0.22 -7.72
C GLY A 82 -3.57 -1.11 -8.93
N GLY A 83 -3.13 -2.36 -8.72
CA GLY A 83 -2.92 -3.33 -9.79
C GLY A 83 -4.22 -3.69 -10.52
N VAL A 84 -5.33 -3.95 -9.81
CA VAL A 84 -6.65 -4.20 -10.44
C VAL A 84 -7.15 -2.92 -11.11
N LEU A 85 -6.99 -1.76 -10.46
CA LEU A 85 -7.38 -0.46 -11.04
C LEU A 85 -6.63 -0.21 -12.36
N GLY A 86 -5.34 -0.46 -12.36
CA GLY A 86 -4.48 -0.34 -13.53
C GLY A 86 -4.93 -1.26 -14.66
N LEU A 87 -5.15 -2.54 -14.36
CA LEU A 87 -5.61 -3.52 -15.33
C LEU A 87 -6.93 -3.10 -16.00
N ILE A 88 -7.93 -2.72 -15.21
CA ILE A 88 -9.27 -2.43 -15.74
C ILE A 88 -9.34 -1.06 -16.41
N ARG A 89 -8.66 -0.05 -15.88
CA ARG A 89 -8.76 1.34 -16.34
C ARG A 89 -7.72 1.71 -17.39
N HIS A 90 -6.49 1.15 -17.28
CA HIS A 90 -5.34 1.53 -18.11
C HIS A 90 -4.80 0.38 -18.97
N ASN A 91 -5.35 -0.84 -18.82
CA ASN A 91 -4.84 -2.06 -19.47
C ASN A 91 -3.35 -2.35 -19.14
N GLY A 92 -2.94 -2.02 -17.94
CA GLY A 92 -1.59 -2.15 -17.40
C GLY A 92 -1.49 -1.38 -16.09
N PHE A 93 -0.32 -0.90 -15.70
CA PHE A 93 -0.20 -0.06 -14.51
C PHE A 93 -0.97 1.27 -14.64
N VAL A 94 -1.46 1.77 -13.53
CA VAL A 94 -1.74 3.21 -13.42
C VAL A 94 -0.42 3.95 -13.70
N PRO A 95 -0.40 5.02 -14.54
CA PRO A 95 0.87 5.56 -15.03
C PRO A 95 1.88 6.04 -13.98
N TRP A 96 1.42 6.38 -12.78
CA TRP A 96 2.30 6.80 -11.66
C TRP A 96 2.40 5.79 -10.55
N ASP A 97 1.77 4.62 -10.68
CA ASP A 97 1.79 3.56 -9.68
C ASP A 97 3.15 2.83 -9.71
N ASP A 98 3.68 2.53 -8.55
CA ASP A 98 5.02 1.98 -8.37
C ASP A 98 5.06 0.91 -7.27
N ASP A 99 3.94 0.19 -7.10
CA ASP A 99 3.82 -0.95 -6.22
C ASP A 99 2.87 -2.01 -6.79
N LEU A 100 2.98 -3.23 -6.26
CA LEU A 100 2.09 -4.35 -6.58
C LEU A 100 1.59 -4.99 -5.29
N ASP A 101 0.28 -4.86 -5.10
CA ASP A 101 -0.44 -5.41 -3.98
C ASP A 101 -1.14 -6.71 -4.34
N PHE A 102 -1.18 -7.63 -3.40
CA PHE A 102 -1.91 -8.88 -3.52
C PHE A 102 -2.78 -9.12 -2.29
N ASP A 103 -4.01 -9.50 -2.54
CA ASP A 103 -4.94 -9.91 -1.51
C ASP A 103 -4.90 -11.43 -1.32
N LEU A 104 -4.97 -11.87 -0.08
CA LEU A 104 -5.03 -13.26 0.33
C LEU A 104 -6.05 -13.45 1.45
N LEU A 105 -6.86 -14.50 1.40
CA LEU A 105 -7.57 -14.92 2.60
C LEU A 105 -6.55 -15.26 3.70
N ARG A 106 -6.92 -15.06 4.97
CA ARG A 106 -6.04 -15.31 6.12
C ARG A 106 -5.32 -16.64 6.05
N GLU A 107 -6.02 -17.71 5.69
CA GLU A 107 -5.43 -19.06 5.63
C GLU A 107 -4.30 -19.17 4.60
N ASP A 108 -4.41 -18.49 3.46
CA ASP A 108 -3.37 -18.47 2.44
C ASP A 108 -2.27 -17.47 2.78
N PHE A 109 -2.60 -16.35 3.43
CA PHE A 109 -1.63 -15.43 3.98
C PHE A 109 -0.73 -16.10 5.02
N ASP A 110 -1.31 -16.87 5.95
CA ASP A 110 -0.57 -17.62 6.96
C ASP A 110 0.35 -18.69 6.32
N LYS A 111 -0.07 -19.31 5.21
CA LYS A 111 0.79 -20.21 4.42
C LYS A 111 1.96 -19.49 3.77
N VAL A 112 1.72 -18.30 3.18
CA VAL A 112 2.80 -17.46 2.60
C VAL A 112 3.79 -17.04 3.67
N GLU A 113 3.31 -16.56 4.82
CA GLU A 113 4.18 -16.16 5.93
C GLU A 113 5.03 -17.34 6.43
N LYS A 114 4.42 -18.51 6.60
CA LYS A 114 5.13 -19.74 6.99
C LYS A 114 6.17 -20.17 5.95
N TYR A 115 5.83 -20.06 4.66
CA TYR A 115 6.75 -20.36 3.57
C TYR A 115 7.95 -19.38 3.59
N ALA A 116 7.67 -18.09 3.73
CA ALA A 116 8.67 -17.03 3.77
C ALA A 116 9.66 -17.24 4.94
N LYS A 117 9.16 -17.51 6.15
CA LYS A 117 9.99 -17.80 7.33
C LYS A 117 10.94 -18.99 7.12
N LYS A 118 10.54 -19.96 6.31
CA LYS A 118 11.33 -21.17 6.04
C LYS A 118 12.33 -21.01 4.89
N ASN A 119 11.98 -20.26 3.85
CA ASN A 119 12.68 -20.33 2.56
C ASN A 119 13.32 -19.01 2.11
N TRP A 120 12.92 -17.87 2.68
CA TRP A 120 13.43 -16.54 2.35
C TRP A 120 14.25 -15.95 3.50
N VAL A 121 14.87 -14.83 3.28
CA VAL A 121 15.51 -14.07 4.37
C VAL A 121 14.39 -13.38 5.15
N TRP A 122 14.11 -13.89 6.34
CA TRP A 122 13.10 -13.33 7.23
C TRP A 122 13.74 -12.27 8.14
N ILE A 123 13.17 -11.07 8.14
CA ILE A 123 13.59 -9.98 9.01
C ILE A 123 12.52 -9.71 10.05
N GLU A 124 12.90 -9.87 11.32
CA GLU A 124 12.06 -9.46 12.43
C GLU A 124 12.28 -7.98 12.74
N ILE A 125 11.18 -7.26 12.88
CA ILE A 125 11.19 -5.86 13.26
C ILE A 125 10.68 -5.74 14.69
N ASP A 126 11.58 -5.39 15.62
CA ASP A 126 11.19 -5.15 17.01
C ASP A 126 10.45 -3.81 17.16
N LYS A 127 10.91 -2.79 16.44
CA LYS A 127 10.37 -1.43 16.46
C LYS A 127 10.44 -0.82 15.08
N THR A 128 9.39 -0.09 14.69
CA THR A 128 9.49 0.80 13.52
C THR A 128 10.01 2.16 13.99
N ASP A 129 11.22 2.52 13.62
CA ASP A 129 11.81 3.85 13.89
C ASP A 129 11.16 4.97 13.06
N GLY A 130 10.06 4.67 12.35
CA GLY A 130 9.44 5.53 11.36
C GLY A 130 9.84 5.17 9.93
N TYR A 131 10.90 4.38 9.75
CA TYR A 131 11.37 3.98 8.42
C TYR A 131 11.58 2.48 8.36
N MET A 132 10.62 1.77 7.80
CA MET A 132 10.74 0.35 7.46
C MET A 132 11.90 0.13 6.49
N TYR A 133 12.15 1.10 5.63
CA TYR A 133 13.26 1.11 4.66
C TYR A 133 14.65 0.96 5.27
N LYS A 134 14.88 1.35 6.53
CA LYS A 134 16.16 1.08 7.18
C LYS A 134 16.42 -0.41 7.35
N ASN A 135 15.44 -1.14 7.85
CA ASN A 135 15.55 -2.59 8.03
C ASN A 135 15.73 -3.28 6.67
N TYR A 136 15.08 -2.76 5.66
CA TYR A 136 15.16 -3.22 4.30
C TYR A 136 16.55 -2.93 3.68
N ASP A 137 17.07 -1.69 3.77
CA ASP A 137 18.42 -1.33 3.29
C ASP A 137 19.50 -2.19 3.94
N ASP A 138 19.44 -2.37 5.26
CA ASP A 138 20.35 -3.23 6.01
C ASP A 138 20.27 -4.70 5.52
N ALA A 139 19.06 -5.20 5.24
CA ALA A 139 18.86 -6.56 4.75
C ALA A 139 19.38 -6.75 3.31
N ILE A 140 19.13 -5.82 2.40
CA ILE A 140 19.65 -5.88 1.03
C ILE A 140 21.15 -5.87 1.00
N ARG A 141 21.79 -4.98 1.77
CA ARG A 141 23.25 -4.88 1.87
C ARG A 141 23.86 -6.17 2.40
N LYS A 142 23.18 -6.82 3.34
CA LYS A 142 23.63 -8.09 3.94
C LYS A 142 23.35 -9.30 3.05
N TYR A 143 22.27 -9.27 2.30
CA TYR A 143 21.79 -10.39 1.49
C TYR A 143 21.45 -9.95 0.05
N PRO A 144 22.41 -9.41 -0.72
CA PRO A 144 22.14 -8.85 -2.04
C PRO A 144 21.54 -9.88 -3.00
N GLY A 145 20.49 -9.51 -3.70
CA GLY A 145 19.78 -10.34 -4.67
C GLY A 145 18.95 -11.50 -4.09
N LYS A 146 18.88 -11.60 -2.76
CA LYS A 146 17.98 -12.58 -2.11
C LYS A 146 16.58 -12.01 -1.94
N ILE A 147 15.59 -12.91 -1.89
CA ILE A 147 14.24 -12.53 -1.49
C ILE A 147 14.23 -12.32 0.02
N VAL A 148 13.79 -11.13 0.44
CA VAL A 148 13.69 -10.69 1.83
C VAL A 148 12.22 -10.50 2.17
N ALA A 149 11.77 -11.03 3.28
CA ALA A 149 10.40 -10.88 3.77
C ALA A 149 10.38 -10.16 5.13
N ILE A 150 9.50 -9.18 5.25
CA ILE A 150 9.32 -8.36 6.44
C ILE A 150 7.85 -8.30 6.80
N ARG A 151 7.47 -8.75 7.99
CA ARG A 151 6.09 -8.64 8.47
C ARG A 151 5.90 -7.33 9.21
N SER A 152 5.11 -6.44 8.64
CA SER A 152 4.62 -5.23 9.30
C SER A 152 3.26 -5.47 9.98
N PRO A 153 2.73 -4.53 10.78
CA PRO A 153 1.36 -4.62 11.29
C PRO A 153 0.28 -4.61 10.21
N TYR A 154 0.62 -4.23 8.99
CA TYR A 154 -0.36 -4.00 7.91
C TYR A 154 -0.36 -5.11 6.86
N CYS A 155 0.81 -5.54 6.45
CA CYS A 155 0.99 -6.49 5.36
C CYS A 155 2.30 -7.28 5.52
N LEU A 156 2.51 -8.24 4.66
CA LEU A 156 3.80 -8.90 4.46
C LEU A 156 4.48 -8.28 3.25
N HIS A 157 5.56 -7.57 3.47
CA HIS A 157 6.39 -7.01 2.41
C HIS A 157 7.41 -8.03 1.96
N VAL A 158 7.55 -8.21 0.67
CA VAL A 158 8.54 -9.10 0.06
C VAL A 158 9.36 -8.32 -0.95
N TYR A 159 10.66 -8.27 -0.72
CA TYR A 159 11.60 -7.44 -1.48
C TYR A 159 12.69 -8.25 -2.15
N LYS A 160 13.25 -7.71 -3.22
CA LYS A 160 14.47 -8.20 -3.86
C LYS A 160 15.24 -7.08 -4.50
N GLY A 161 16.56 -7.03 -4.26
CA GLY A 161 17.45 -6.04 -4.85
C GLY A 161 18.89 -6.23 -4.41
N THR A 162 19.78 -5.41 -4.95
CA THR A 162 21.19 -5.32 -4.55
C THR A 162 21.52 -3.95 -3.94
N THR A 163 20.72 -2.95 -4.27
CA THR A 163 20.73 -1.60 -3.72
C THR A 163 19.27 -1.13 -3.53
N LEU A 164 19.05 -0.07 -2.79
CA LEU A 164 17.72 0.52 -2.65
C LEU A 164 17.14 0.97 -4.01
N LYS A 165 17.97 1.52 -4.90
CA LYS A 165 17.54 2.04 -6.20
C LYS A 165 17.15 0.96 -7.20
N ASP A 166 17.66 -0.25 -7.07
CA ASP A 166 17.35 -1.38 -7.97
C ASP A 166 16.39 -2.39 -7.34
N SER A 167 15.98 -2.16 -6.13
CA SER A 167 15.09 -3.04 -5.41
C SER A 167 13.64 -2.84 -5.82
N VAL A 168 12.90 -3.92 -5.78
CA VAL A 168 11.47 -4.00 -6.06
C VAL A 168 10.77 -4.74 -4.93
N ASN A 169 9.47 -4.51 -4.76
CA ASN A 169 8.67 -5.16 -3.75
C ASN A 169 7.32 -5.62 -4.29
N VAL A 170 6.75 -6.58 -3.60
CA VAL A 170 5.34 -6.93 -3.65
C VAL A 170 4.81 -7.00 -2.22
N GLU A 171 3.55 -6.65 -2.03
CA GLU A 171 2.93 -6.62 -0.72
C GLU A 171 1.73 -7.56 -0.68
N PHE A 172 1.62 -8.31 0.42
CA PHE A 172 0.49 -9.21 0.64
C PHE A 172 -0.38 -8.69 1.76
N PHE A 173 -1.64 -8.45 1.43
CA PHE A 173 -2.67 -8.02 2.36
C PHE A 173 -3.60 -9.17 2.74
N MET A 174 -4.04 -9.15 3.98
CA MET A 174 -4.89 -10.19 4.51
C MET A 174 -6.35 -9.77 4.43
N LEU A 175 -7.19 -10.66 3.92
CA LEU A 175 -8.65 -10.58 3.99
C LEU A 175 -9.17 -11.52 5.08
N ASP A 176 -10.02 -11.00 5.94
CA ASP A 176 -10.75 -11.75 6.97
C ASP A 176 -12.24 -11.84 6.64
N TYR A 177 -12.85 -12.96 7.00
CA TYR A 177 -14.30 -13.09 6.96
C TYR A 177 -14.94 -12.23 8.06
N VAL A 178 -16.02 -11.55 7.71
CA VAL A 178 -16.86 -10.80 8.64
C VAL A 178 -17.96 -11.71 9.17
N LYS A 179 -18.15 -11.75 10.48
CA LYS A 179 -19.22 -12.54 11.10
C LYS A 179 -20.61 -12.14 10.56
N GLU A 180 -21.52 -13.12 10.52
CA GLU A 180 -22.90 -12.85 10.16
C GLU A 180 -23.53 -11.82 11.10
N ASN A 181 -24.46 -11.04 10.57
CA ASN A 181 -25.19 -9.99 11.29
C ASN A 181 -24.36 -8.82 11.86
N VAL A 182 -23.09 -8.71 11.50
CA VAL A 182 -22.27 -7.53 11.82
C VAL A 182 -22.53 -6.43 10.81
N THR A 183 -22.86 -5.23 11.30
CA THR A 183 -23.11 -4.05 10.48
C THR A 183 -21.79 -3.35 10.11
N ASP A 184 -21.78 -2.56 9.03
CA ASP A 184 -20.63 -1.76 8.62
C ASP A 184 -20.18 -0.81 9.73
N GLN A 185 -21.15 -0.23 10.47
CA GLN A 185 -20.86 0.64 11.61
C GLN A 185 -20.09 -0.09 12.72
N GLN A 186 -20.47 -1.33 13.03
CA GLN A 186 -19.75 -2.15 14.02
C GLN A 186 -18.32 -2.49 13.56
N ILE A 187 -18.12 -2.72 12.25
CA ILE A 187 -16.77 -2.91 11.69
C ILE A 187 -15.94 -1.65 11.89
N ILE A 188 -16.49 -0.47 11.57
CA ILE A 188 -15.80 0.82 11.72
C ILE A 188 -15.43 1.09 13.17
N GLU A 189 -16.35 0.88 14.11
CA GLU A 189 -16.12 1.06 15.54
C GLU A 189 -15.03 0.11 16.05
N TYR A 190 -15.06 -1.13 15.60
CA TYR A 190 -14.04 -2.12 15.96
C TYR A 190 -12.67 -1.75 15.39
N LYS A 191 -12.62 -1.25 14.16
CA LYS A 191 -11.36 -0.74 13.57
C LYS A 191 -10.82 0.47 14.34
N ASP A 192 -11.66 1.36 14.83
CA ASP A 192 -11.25 2.46 15.70
C ASP A 192 -10.67 1.97 17.03
N TYR A 193 -11.23 0.88 17.59
CA TYR A 193 -10.64 0.21 18.75
C TYR A 193 -9.23 -0.33 18.46
N ILE A 194 -9.06 -1.08 17.36
CA ILE A 194 -7.75 -1.59 16.93
C ILE A 194 -6.75 -0.45 16.68
N ALA A 195 -7.17 0.60 15.97
CA ALA A 195 -6.31 1.78 15.71
C ALA A 195 -5.84 2.45 17.02
N SER A 196 -6.72 2.50 18.02
CA SER A 196 -6.39 3.02 19.35
C SER A 196 -5.36 2.15 20.06
N PHE A 197 -5.45 0.82 19.94
CA PHE A 197 -4.45 -0.11 20.46
C PHE A 197 -3.08 0.10 19.78
N LEU A 198 -3.06 0.16 18.44
CA LEU A 198 -1.83 0.39 17.67
C LEU A 198 -1.14 1.70 18.10
N LYS A 199 -1.93 2.77 18.25
CA LYS A 199 -1.43 4.07 18.70
C LYS A 199 -0.83 3.99 20.11
N LYS A 200 -1.44 3.21 21.02
CA LYS A 200 -0.95 3.02 22.39
C LYS A 200 0.36 2.24 22.43
N GLU A 201 0.44 1.16 21.65
CA GLU A 201 1.62 0.28 21.64
C GLU A 201 2.81 0.86 20.87
N LYS A 202 2.64 2.00 20.18
CA LYS A 202 3.73 2.82 19.61
C LYS A 202 4.82 2.00 18.91
N ARG A 203 4.46 1.18 17.93
CA ARG A 203 5.48 0.48 17.12
C ARG A 203 6.14 -0.75 17.75
N ASN A 204 5.60 -1.30 18.82
CA ASN A 204 6.00 -2.60 19.32
C ASN A 204 5.39 -3.69 18.41
N ILE A 205 6.06 -3.98 17.29
CA ILE A 205 5.55 -4.89 16.26
C ILE A 205 5.26 -6.28 16.80
N PRO A 206 6.17 -6.95 17.53
CA PRO A 206 5.88 -8.27 18.08
C PRO A 206 4.62 -8.31 18.94
N LYS A 207 4.40 -7.29 19.76
CA LYS A 207 3.20 -7.20 20.59
C LYS A 207 1.93 -6.97 19.79
N ILE A 208 2.01 -6.17 18.71
CA ILE A 208 0.89 -5.94 17.80
C ILE A 208 0.52 -7.22 17.06
N LEU A 209 1.50 -7.96 16.54
CA LEU A 209 1.25 -9.21 15.83
C LEU A 209 0.68 -10.28 16.75
N SER A 210 1.22 -10.42 17.98
CA SER A 210 0.66 -11.32 19.00
C SER A 210 -0.78 -10.96 19.35
N PHE A 211 -1.09 -9.67 19.48
CA PHE A 211 -2.45 -9.20 19.69
C PHE A 211 -3.38 -9.59 18.52
N TYR A 212 -2.94 -9.50 17.27
CA TYR A 212 -3.77 -9.91 16.13
C TYR A 212 -4.05 -11.42 16.13
N GLU A 213 -3.08 -12.24 16.50
CA GLU A 213 -3.24 -13.69 16.59
C GLU A 213 -4.25 -14.09 17.69
N GLU A 214 -4.25 -13.39 18.81
CA GLU A 214 -5.21 -13.59 19.88
C GLU A 214 -6.58 -13.04 19.53
N GLU A 215 -6.62 -11.83 18.98
CA GLU A 215 -7.83 -11.06 18.70
C GLU A 215 -8.70 -11.72 17.63
N ILE A 216 -8.14 -12.34 16.60
CA ILE A 216 -8.94 -13.01 15.56
C ILE A 216 -9.81 -14.14 16.14
N ASN A 217 -9.37 -14.79 17.19
CA ASN A 217 -10.13 -15.86 17.84
C ASN A 217 -11.27 -15.31 18.73
N ASN A 218 -11.14 -14.07 19.22
CA ASN A 218 -12.05 -13.43 20.16
C ASN A 218 -12.80 -12.24 19.54
N SER A 219 -12.51 -11.89 18.29
CA SER A 219 -13.07 -10.74 17.61
C SER A 219 -14.60 -10.76 17.62
N PRO A 220 -15.27 -9.65 17.97
CA PRO A 220 -16.72 -9.54 17.81
C PRO A 220 -17.13 -9.37 16.33
N VAL A 221 -16.19 -9.03 15.44
CA VAL A 221 -16.43 -8.67 14.05
C VAL A 221 -15.91 -9.71 13.07
N PHE A 222 -14.68 -10.17 13.25
CA PHE A 222 -14.02 -11.08 12.31
C PHE A 222 -14.11 -12.55 12.76
N THR A 223 -14.00 -13.45 11.79
CA THR A 223 -13.99 -14.90 12.01
C THR A 223 -13.06 -15.59 11.02
N LYS A 224 -12.60 -16.79 11.39
CA LYS A 224 -11.89 -17.71 10.49
C LYS A 224 -12.85 -18.58 9.67
N GLU A 225 -14.11 -18.63 10.06
CA GLU A 225 -15.15 -19.39 9.37
C GLU A 225 -15.63 -18.63 8.13
N LYS A 226 -15.84 -19.36 7.05
CA LYS A 226 -16.30 -18.79 5.79
C LYS A 226 -17.68 -18.16 5.94
N THR A 227 -17.80 -16.92 5.49
CA THR A 227 -19.06 -16.17 5.39
C THR A 227 -19.16 -15.48 4.03
N ASP A 228 -20.24 -14.81 3.75
CA ASP A 228 -20.48 -14.11 2.48
C ASP A 228 -19.80 -12.75 2.41
N ARG A 229 -19.20 -12.25 3.51
CA ARG A 229 -18.57 -10.93 3.56
C ARG A 229 -17.12 -11.01 3.97
N LEU A 230 -16.32 -10.20 3.31
CA LEU A 230 -14.89 -10.04 3.57
C LEU A 230 -14.58 -8.58 3.91
N TYR A 231 -13.50 -8.37 4.64
CA TYR A 231 -12.91 -7.07 4.85
C TYR A 231 -11.39 -7.19 4.99
N TYR A 232 -10.67 -6.11 4.70
CA TYR A 232 -9.26 -6.03 5.05
C TYR A 232 -9.11 -6.21 6.56
N GLY A 233 -8.43 -7.30 6.93
CA GLY A 233 -8.44 -7.84 8.29
C GLY A 233 -7.75 -6.98 9.33
N LEU A 234 -7.51 -7.58 10.49
CA LEU A 234 -6.89 -6.91 11.64
C LEU A 234 -5.59 -6.19 11.27
N GLY A 235 -4.80 -6.77 10.35
CA GLY A 235 -3.53 -6.21 9.92
C GLY A 235 -3.62 -4.93 9.11
N ASN A 236 -4.74 -4.58 8.51
CA ASN A 236 -4.85 -3.40 7.63
C ASN A 236 -5.61 -2.23 8.28
N ASN A 237 -5.49 -2.07 9.60
CA ASN A 237 -6.15 -0.99 10.32
C ASN A 237 -5.43 0.36 10.27
N GLY A 238 -4.25 0.43 9.64
CA GLY A 238 -3.45 1.66 9.56
C GLY A 238 -4.03 2.72 8.64
N PHE A 239 -4.84 2.34 7.67
CA PHE A 239 -5.46 3.24 6.72
C PHE A 239 -6.78 3.80 7.25
N THR A 240 -6.70 4.61 8.29
CA THR A 240 -7.87 5.27 8.90
C THR A 240 -8.62 6.18 7.92
N GLU A 241 -7.96 6.64 6.86
CA GLU A 241 -8.57 7.45 5.81
C GLU A 241 -9.57 6.68 4.97
N TYR A 242 -9.40 5.36 4.85
CA TYR A 242 -10.22 4.45 4.04
C TYR A 242 -11.20 3.59 4.85
N LYS A 243 -11.49 3.95 6.08
CA LYS A 243 -12.36 3.14 6.97
C LYS A 243 -13.79 2.90 6.49
N PHE A 244 -14.24 3.65 5.48
CA PHE A 244 -15.53 3.46 4.83
C PHE A 244 -15.43 2.64 3.53
N HIS A 245 -14.26 2.15 3.18
CA HIS A 245 -13.99 1.36 1.99
C HIS A 245 -13.54 -0.05 2.38
N GLY A 246 -13.56 -0.96 1.42
CA GLY A 246 -13.08 -2.32 1.63
C GLY A 246 -14.12 -3.29 2.19
N PHE A 247 -15.42 -2.95 2.11
CA PHE A 247 -16.50 -3.89 2.35
C PHE A 247 -16.69 -4.74 1.10
N LEU A 248 -16.27 -6.00 1.17
CA LEU A 248 -16.22 -6.90 0.03
C LEU A 248 -17.22 -8.03 0.22
N GLU A 249 -17.97 -8.32 -0.83
CA GLU A 249 -18.77 -9.55 -0.89
C GLU A 249 -17.86 -10.70 -1.33
N TYR A 250 -17.98 -11.88 -0.69
CA TYR A 250 -17.21 -13.07 -1.09
C TYR A 250 -17.39 -13.39 -2.58
N SER A 251 -18.63 -13.25 -3.09
CA SER A 251 -18.95 -13.50 -4.50
C SER A 251 -18.36 -12.50 -5.48
N ASP A 252 -17.87 -11.35 -5.01
CA ASP A 252 -17.18 -10.36 -5.85
C ASP A 252 -15.69 -10.69 -5.97
N ILE A 253 -15.14 -11.45 -5.02
CA ILE A 253 -13.75 -11.89 -5.03
C ILE A 253 -13.64 -13.30 -5.63
N PHE A 254 -14.54 -14.23 -5.26
CA PHE A 254 -14.46 -15.64 -5.65
C PHE A 254 -15.65 -16.08 -6.53
N PRO A 255 -15.42 -17.04 -7.48
CA PRO A 255 -14.12 -17.66 -7.79
C PRO A 255 -13.17 -16.69 -8.49
N ILE A 256 -11.88 -16.71 -8.12
CA ILE A 256 -10.88 -15.85 -8.76
C ILE A 256 -10.77 -16.13 -10.26
N GLN A 257 -10.47 -15.07 -11.04
CA GLN A 257 -10.38 -15.14 -12.50
C GLN A 257 -8.91 -15.07 -12.96
N ASP A 258 -8.64 -15.65 -14.13
CA ASP A 258 -7.37 -15.46 -14.81
C ASP A 258 -7.38 -14.17 -15.64
N ALA A 259 -6.30 -13.42 -15.57
CA ALA A 259 -6.10 -12.23 -16.39
C ALA A 259 -4.62 -12.08 -16.80
N VAL A 260 -4.37 -11.15 -17.73
CA VAL A 260 -3.01 -10.80 -18.15
C VAL A 260 -2.76 -9.33 -17.80
N PHE A 261 -1.77 -9.10 -16.94
CA PHE A 261 -1.33 -7.77 -16.50
C PHE A 261 0.10 -7.53 -16.99
N GLU A 262 0.30 -6.53 -17.85
CA GLU A 262 1.62 -6.22 -18.44
C GLU A 262 2.32 -7.45 -19.08
N GLY A 263 1.55 -8.35 -19.69
CA GLY A 263 2.06 -9.57 -20.29
C GLY A 263 2.28 -10.75 -19.32
N ALA A 264 2.03 -10.57 -18.02
CA ALA A 264 2.14 -11.61 -17.00
C ALA A 264 0.77 -12.17 -16.62
N ASN A 265 0.67 -13.48 -16.39
CA ASN A 265 -0.55 -14.11 -15.88
C ASN A 265 -0.73 -13.77 -14.40
N VAL A 266 -1.91 -13.31 -14.04
CA VAL A 266 -2.31 -12.97 -12.67
C VAL A 266 -3.70 -13.51 -12.34
N LYS A 267 -4.00 -13.62 -11.06
CA LYS A 267 -5.36 -13.86 -10.56
C LYS A 267 -5.97 -12.53 -10.16
N ILE A 268 -7.25 -12.33 -10.47
CA ILE A 268 -8.00 -11.11 -10.13
C ILE A 268 -9.32 -11.48 -9.46
N PRO A 269 -9.99 -10.53 -8.77
CA PRO A 269 -11.34 -10.72 -8.26
C PRO A 269 -12.34 -11.14 -9.34
N ASN A 270 -13.37 -11.87 -8.93
CA ASN A 270 -14.46 -12.33 -9.83
C ASN A 270 -15.17 -11.16 -10.53
N LYS A 271 -15.43 -10.08 -9.79
CA LYS A 271 -16.09 -8.86 -10.30
C LYS A 271 -15.22 -7.65 -9.98
N PRO A 272 -14.19 -7.41 -10.81
CA PRO A 272 -13.18 -6.38 -10.51
C PRO A 272 -13.78 -4.97 -10.36
N GLU A 273 -14.85 -4.63 -11.09
CA GLU A 273 -15.49 -3.32 -10.99
C GLU A 273 -16.18 -3.13 -9.63
N ASN A 274 -16.82 -4.17 -9.07
CA ASN A 274 -17.41 -4.14 -7.73
C ASN A 274 -16.32 -4.00 -6.66
N TYR A 275 -15.22 -4.75 -6.81
CA TYR A 275 -14.06 -4.65 -5.95
C TYR A 275 -13.50 -3.21 -5.95
N LEU A 276 -13.31 -2.62 -7.12
CA LEU A 276 -12.81 -1.25 -7.26
C LEU A 276 -13.80 -0.22 -6.68
N ALA A 277 -15.10 -0.39 -6.90
CA ALA A 277 -16.11 0.48 -6.33
C ALA A 277 -16.11 0.43 -4.79
N SER A 278 -15.87 -0.76 -4.21
CA SER A 278 -15.75 -0.94 -2.78
C SER A 278 -14.51 -0.26 -2.19
N LEU A 279 -13.37 -0.30 -2.89
CA LEU A 279 -12.12 0.30 -2.42
C LEU A 279 -12.03 1.81 -2.66
N TYR A 280 -12.41 2.26 -3.85
CA TYR A 280 -12.13 3.61 -4.33
C TYR A 280 -13.39 4.45 -4.59
N GLY A 281 -14.59 3.87 -4.43
CA GLY A 281 -15.82 4.56 -4.77
C GLY A 281 -15.89 4.88 -6.26
N ASN A 282 -15.72 6.15 -6.62
CA ASN A 282 -15.68 6.56 -8.03
C ASN A 282 -14.28 6.34 -8.65
N TRP A 283 -13.91 5.07 -8.84
CA TRP A 283 -12.61 4.65 -9.37
C TRP A 283 -12.38 5.04 -10.84
N GLU A 284 -13.44 5.37 -11.58
CA GLU A 284 -13.33 5.83 -12.97
C GLU A 284 -12.76 7.25 -13.09
N SER A 285 -12.75 8.05 -12.01
CA SER A 285 -12.20 9.40 -11.99
C SER A 285 -10.73 9.42 -11.58
N LEU A 286 -10.02 10.52 -11.92
CA LEU A 286 -8.67 10.75 -11.42
C LEU A 286 -8.68 10.99 -9.90
N PRO A 287 -7.74 10.40 -9.14
CA PRO A 287 -7.58 10.65 -7.72
C PRO A 287 -7.01 12.05 -7.44
N SER A 288 -6.85 12.39 -6.15
CA SER A 288 -6.28 13.69 -5.75
C SER A 288 -4.75 13.73 -5.81
N ASP A 289 -4.10 12.59 -5.85
CA ASP A 289 -2.66 12.35 -5.79
C ASP A 289 -2.05 11.90 -7.13
N VAL A 290 -2.68 12.31 -8.22
CA VAL A 290 -2.20 12.04 -9.59
C VAL A 290 -0.72 12.38 -9.75
N GLY A 291 0.04 11.42 -10.28
CA GLY A 291 1.43 11.63 -10.66
C GLY A 291 2.45 11.46 -9.52
N ILE A 292 2.04 10.93 -8.37
CA ILE A 292 2.95 10.68 -7.24
C ILE A 292 3.22 9.17 -7.15
N PRO A 293 4.43 8.70 -7.46
CA PRO A 293 4.85 7.33 -7.21
C PRO A 293 5.14 7.17 -5.70
N HIS A 294 4.26 6.51 -4.98
CA HIS A 294 4.24 6.48 -3.51
C HIS A 294 5.45 5.77 -2.92
N THR A 295 5.81 4.61 -3.45
CA THR A 295 6.95 3.82 -2.98
C THR A 295 8.28 4.56 -3.18
N ILE A 296 8.44 5.19 -4.35
CA ILE A 296 9.65 5.96 -4.66
C ILE A 296 9.73 7.22 -3.79
N GLU A 297 8.61 7.91 -3.55
CA GLU A 297 8.59 9.08 -2.66
C GLU A 297 8.91 8.71 -1.20
N ASP A 298 8.35 7.64 -0.68
CA ASP A 298 8.67 7.13 0.65
C ASP A 298 10.15 6.73 0.77
N LEU A 299 10.70 6.11 -0.30
CA LEU A 299 12.11 5.78 -0.37
C LEU A 299 12.98 7.05 -0.43
N ASN A 300 12.55 8.07 -1.16
CA ASN A 300 13.23 9.36 -1.21
C ASN A 300 13.19 10.09 0.14
N ASP A 301 12.10 9.97 0.88
CA ASP A 301 12.02 10.48 2.27
C ASP A 301 13.07 9.81 3.17
N TYR A 302 13.23 8.49 3.05
CA TYR A 302 14.31 7.79 3.73
C TYR A 302 15.68 8.27 3.27
N CYS A 303 15.93 8.38 1.96
CA CYS A 303 17.18 8.87 1.40
C CYS A 303 17.53 10.27 1.93
N ARG A 304 16.57 11.20 1.99
CA ARG A 304 16.74 12.53 2.56
C ARG A 304 17.12 12.49 4.05
N ALA A 305 16.45 11.65 4.82
CA ALA A 305 16.70 11.53 6.26
C ALA A 305 18.11 11.00 6.59
N TYR A 306 18.63 10.09 5.77
CA TYR A 306 19.94 9.45 5.95
C TYR A 306 21.04 10.04 5.05
N LYS A 307 20.77 11.14 4.33
CA LYS A 307 21.71 11.82 3.39
C LYS A 307 22.24 10.90 2.31
N ILE A 308 21.38 10.04 1.81
CA ILE A 308 21.61 9.21 0.63
C ILE A 308 21.08 9.95 -0.58
N GLU A 309 21.65 9.72 -1.76
CA GLU A 309 21.19 10.31 -3.02
C GLU A 309 19.77 9.82 -3.36
N GLU A 310 18.86 10.78 -3.61
CA GLU A 310 17.48 10.53 -3.99
C GLU A 310 17.36 9.93 -5.40
N ILE A 311 16.22 9.30 -5.65
CA ILE A 311 15.84 8.82 -6.99
C ILE A 311 15.17 9.99 -7.72
N ASP A 312 15.77 10.45 -8.82
CA ASP A 312 15.13 11.39 -9.74
C ASP A 312 14.23 10.59 -10.70
N TYR A 313 12.92 10.63 -10.44
CA TYR A 313 11.91 9.95 -11.24
C TYR A 313 11.14 10.88 -12.19
N PHE A 314 11.43 12.19 -12.11
CA PHE A 314 10.78 13.13 -13.03
C PHE A 314 11.24 12.88 -14.47
N GLU A 315 10.25 12.77 -15.33
CA GLU A 315 10.47 12.65 -16.77
C GLU A 315 11.11 13.93 -17.31
N LYS A 316 12.18 13.78 -18.05
CA LYS A 316 12.84 14.87 -18.81
C LYS A 316 12.46 14.80 -20.26
#